data_cfa339dddc6e6a38f9e722afa4db67c4
#
_entry.id   cfa339dddc6e6a38f9e722afa4db67c4
#
_cell.length_a   1.000
_cell.length_b   1.000
_cell.length_c   1.000
_cell.angle_alpha   90.00
_cell.angle_beta   90.00
_cell.angle_gamma   90.00
#
_symmetry.space_group_name_H-M   'P 1'
#
loop_
_entity.id
_entity.type
_entity.pdbx_description
1 polymer ?
#
loop_
_entity_poly.entity_id
_entity_poly.type
_entity_poly.pdbx_seq_one_letter_code
_entity_poly.pdbx_strand_id
1 'polypeptide(L)'
;MKKRALLSVFVKDGILELAQYLKEADWEILSTGGTAKFLTENNIPVTDVSAVTGFPECLDGRVKTLHPAIHAGVLAIRDNKEHMAKIAELGVAPIDLVCVNLYPFFEKVQAGLKFEETVEFIDIGGPTMIRAAAKNFQDVIVLTDPADYAETISGLKAGNVPFEFRRKLAGKV
;
A
#
# COMPACT_ATOMS: atom_id res chain seq x y z
N MET A 1 4.76 1.71 18.92
CA MET A 1 4.85 0.71 17.84
C MET A 1 5.32 1.44 16.59
N LYS A 2 6.22 0.88 15.80
CA LYS A 2 6.72 1.49 14.55
C LYS A 2 5.58 1.62 13.55
N LYS A 3 5.45 2.78 12.89
CA LYS A 3 4.45 2.98 11.82
C LYS A 3 4.82 2.15 10.60
N ARG A 4 3.81 1.71 9.85
CA ARG A 4 3.98 0.87 8.66
C ARG A 4 3.37 1.51 7.42
N ALA A 5 4.10 1.45 6.31
CA ALA A 5 3.61 1.81 4.99
C ALA A 5 3.70 0.61 4.05
N LEU A 6 2.62 0.34 3.31
CA LEU A 6 2.61 -0.65 2.25
C LEU A 6 2.68 0.06 0.91
N LEU A 7 3.76 -0.20 0.15
CA LEU A 7 4.03 0.43 -1.14
C LEU A 7 4.01 -0.64 -2.25
N SER A 8 3.09 -0.50 -3.20
CA SER A 8 2.97 -1.38 -4.36
C SER A 8 2.48 -0.60 -5.58
N VAL A 9 3.39 -0.06 -6.35
CA VAL A 9 3.09 0.86 -7.46
C VAL A 9 3.57 0.32 -8.79
N PHE A 10 2.78 0.48 -9.84
CA PHE A 10 3.19 0.21 -11.22
C PHE A 10 4.04 1.36 -11.75
N VAL A 11 3.50 2.58 -11.74
CA VAL A 11 4.23 3.81 -12.06
C VAL A 11 5.13 4.19 -10.89
N LYS A 12 6.42 4.37 -11.15
CA LYS A 12 7.44 4.61 -10.10
C LYS A 12 7.69 6.10 -9.83
N ASP A 13 6.98 6.99 -10.52
CA ASP A 13 7.17 8.43 -10.39
C ASP A 13 6.95 8.88 -8.94
N GLY A 14 7.92 9.60 -8.39
CA GLY A 14 7.87 10.15 -7.02
C GLY A 14 7.93 9.14 -5.87
N ILE A 15 7.82 7.82 -6.14
CA ILE A 15 7.78 6.81 -5.06
C ILE A 15 9.07 6.77 -4.25
N LEU A 16 10.21 7.06 -4.87
CA LEU A 16 11.49 7.06 -4.19
C LEU A 16 11.57 8.19 -3.15
N GLU A 17 11.05 9.36 -3.47
CA GLU A 17 11.00 10.50 -2.54
C GLU A 17 10.11 10.18 -1.34
N LEU A 18 8.93 9.61 -1.57
CA LEU A 18 8.04 9.15 -0.50
C LEU A 18 8.73 8.09 0.38
N ALA A 19 9.34 7.09 -0.24
CA ALA A 19 10.00 6.00 0.49
C ALA A 19 11.23 6.48 1.28
N GLN A 20 12.01 7.43 0.74
CA GLN A 20 13.13 8.05 1.44
C GLN A 20 12.64 8.79 2.68
N TYR A 21 11.59 9.60 2.56
CA TYR A 21 10.98 10.27 3.71
C TYR A 21 10.51 9.25 4.78
N LEU A 22 9.79 8.20 4.37
CA LEU A 22 9.32 7.18 5.31
C LEU A 22 10.47 6.48 6.04
N LYS A 23 11.56 6.16 5.33
CA LYS A 23 12.79 5.62 5.91
C LYS A 23 13.39 6.57 6.95
N GLU A 24 13.53 7.85 6.62
CA GLU A 24 14.09 8.88 7.53
C GLU A 24 13.20 9.11 8.76
N ALA A 25 11.89 8.96 8.60
CA ALA A 25 10.90 9.04 9.67
C ALA A 25 10.73 7.72 10.47
N ASP A 26 11.62 6.74 10.27
CA ASP A 26 11.64 5.43 10.92
C ASP A 26 10.36 4.60 10.73
N TRP A 27 9.74 4.66 9.54
CA TRP A 27 8.65 3.76 9.19
C TRP A 27 9.19 2.42 8.68
N GLU A 28 8.45 1.35 8.96
CA GLU A 28 8.65 0.07 8.29
C GLU A 28 7.94 0.10 6.92
N ILE A 29 8.70 -0.15 5.87
CA ILE A 29 8.17 -0.18 4.50
C ILE A 29 7.93 -1.62 4.10
N LEU A 30 6.67 -1.98 3.91
CA LEU A 30 6.24 -3.25 3.35
C LEU A 30 6.11 -3.10 1.83
N SER A 31 6.62 -4.05 1.08
CA SER A 31 6.47 -4.04 -0.37
C SER A 31 6.60 -5.45 -0.96
N THR A 32 6.37 -5.58 -2.24
CA THR A 32 6.47 -6.86 -2.97
C THR A 32 6.80 -6.62 -4.44
N GLY A 33 7.27 -7.65 -5.12
CA GLY A 33 7.52 -7.66 -6.55
C GLY A 33 8.42 -6.54 -7.06
N GLY A 34 8.05 -5.93 -8.18
CA GLY A 34 8.86 -4.91 -8.84
C GLY A 34 9.03 -3.63 -8.03
N THR A 35 8.12 -3.29 -7.12
CA THR A 35 8.30 -2.13 -6.23
C THR A 35 9.34 -2.41 -5.15
N ALA A 36 9.30 -3.58 -4.53
CA ALA A 36 10.30 -3.99 -3.54
C ALA A 36 11.70 -4.00 -4.15
N LYS A 37 11.85 -4.59 -5.35
CA LYS A 37 13.11 -4.60 -6.09
C LYS A 37 13.62 -3.18 -6.35
N PHE A 38 12.79 -2.32 -6.92
CA PHE A 38 13.14 -0.93 -7.23
C PHE A 38 13.60 -0.15 -5.99
N LEU A 39 12.88 -0.27 -4.87
CA LEU A 39 13.24 0.41 -3.63
C LEU A 39 14.55 -0.11 -3.05
N THR A 40 14.77 -1.42 -3.06
CA THR A 40 16.01 -2.04 -2.55
C THR A 40 17.22 -1.64 -3.39
N GLU A 41 17.11 -1.59 -4.71
CA GLU A 41 18.16 -1.13 -5.63
C GLU A 41 18.53 0.35 -5.39
N ASN A 42 17.60 1.14 -4.82
CA ASN A 42 17.82 2.52 -4.41
C ASN A 42 18.12 2.69 -2.91
N ASN A 43 18.62 1.65 -2.24
CA ASN A 43 19.03 1.67 -0.82
C ASN A 43 17.91 2.01 0.16
N ILE A 44 16.67 1.71 -0.17
CA ILE A 44 15.53 1.77 0.75
C ILE A 44 15.33 0.37 1.34
N PRO A 45 15.43 0.20 2.68
CA PRO A 45 15.14 -1.08 3.32
C PRO A 45 13.65 -1.41 3.21
N VAL A 46 13.36 -2.63 2.79
CA VAL A 46 11.99 -3.12 2.56
C VAL A 46 11.80 -4.43 3.29
N THR A 47 10.69 -4.58 3.97
CA THR A 47 10.18 -5.87 4.47
C THR A 47 9.26 -6.45 3.40
N ASP A 48 9.57 -7.66 2.92
CA ASP A 48 8.69 -8.33 1.96
C ASP A 48 7.36 -8.72 2.62
N VAL A 49 6.27 -8.60 1.86
CA VAL A 49 4.93 -8.96 2.35
C VAL A 49 4.85 -10.41 2.79
N SER A 50 5.57 -11.33 2.15
CA SER A 50 5.64 -12.74 2.53
C SER A 50 6.22 -12.96 3.93
N ALA A 51 7.15 -12.11 4.36
CA ALA A 51 7.69 -12.15 5.73
C ALA A 51 6.66 -11.74 6.79
N VAL A 52 5.71 -10.86 6.42
CA VAL A 52 4.63 -10.42 7.31
C VAL A 52 3.47 -11.42 7.35
N THR A 53 3.15 -12.01 6.21
CA THR A 53 2.02 -12.95 6.10
C THR A 53 2.37 -14.37 6.50
N GLY A 54 3.66 -14.73 6.46
CA GLY A 54 4.11 -16.13 6.56
C GLY A 54 3.67 -16.99 5.38
N PHE A 55 3.14 -16.35 4.31
CA PHE A 55 2.64 -17.04 3.12
C PHE A 55 3.44 -16.59 1.89
N PRO A 56 4.05 -17.54 1.15
CA PRO A 56 4.83 -17.19 -0.04
C PRO A 56 3.93 -16.69 -1.17
N GLU A 57 4.50 -15.82 -2.01
CA GLU A 57 3.88 -15.49 -3.29
C GLU A 57 3.67 -16.76 -4.10
N CYS A 58 2.49 -16.94 -4.68
CA CYS A 58 2.14 -18.13 -5.46
C CYS A 58 1.31 -17.79 -6.70
N LEU A 59 1.11 -18.79 -7.57
CA LEU A 59 0.36 -18.66 -8.83
C LEU A 59 0.91 -17.51 -9.70
N ASP A 60 2.23 -17.51 -9.91
CA ASP A 60 2.96 -16.51 -10.71
C ASP A 60 2.69 -15.05 -10.26
N GLY A 61 2.54 -14.85 -8.94
CA GLY A 61 2.31 -13.54 -8.35
C GLY A 61 0.86 -13.09 -8.27
N ARG A 62 -0.09 -13.91 -8.70
CA ARG A 62 -1.52 -13.58 -8.62
C ARG A 62 -2.02 -13.50 -7.17
N VAL A 63 -1.38 -14.22 -6.25
CA VAL A 63 -1.69 -14.20 -4.81
C VAL A 63 -0.44 -13.85 -4.02
N LYS A 64 -0.46 -12.69 -3.37
CA LYS A 64 0.62 -12.20 -2.50
C LYS A 64 0.13 -11.25 -1.40
N THR A 65 -0.63 -10.22 -1.75
CA THR A 65 -1.14 -9.21 -0.82
C THR A 65 -2.56 -9.49 -0.34
N LEU A 66 -3.28 -10.38 -1.03
CA LEU A 66 -4.64 -10.79 -0.66
C LEU A 66 -4.58 -11.78 0.51
N HIS A 67 -4.28 -11.27 1.69
CA HIS A 67 -4.08 -12.06 2.90
C HIS A 67 -4.72 -11.38 4.13
N PRO A 68 -5.34 -12.14 5.05
CA PRO A 68 -5.98 -11.58 6.25
C PRO A 68 -5.06 -10.70 7.09
N ALA A 69 -3.78 -11.03 7.26
CA ALA A 69 -2.83 -10.22 8.02
C ALA A 69 -2.65 -8.81 7.44
N ILE A 70 -2.61 -8.68 6.11
CA ILE A 70 -2.51 -7.37 5.45
C ILE A 70 -3.82 -6.59 5.64
N HIS A 71 -4.95 -7.21 5.33
CA HIS A 71 -6.24 -6.53 5.39
C HIS A 71 -6.69 -6.20 6.82
N ALA A 72 -6.39 -7.05 7.79
CA ALA A 72 -6.65 -6.76 9.21
C ALA A 72 -5.77 -5.58 9.69
N GLY A 73 -4.50 -5.52 9.30
CA GLY A 73 -3.62 -4.40 9.61
C GLY A 73 -4.11 -3.06 9.05
N VAL A 74 -4.75 -3.08 7.87
CA VAL A 74 -5.35 -1.89 7.23
C VAL A 74 -6.72 -1.55 7.82
N LEU A 75 -7.58 -2.54 8.06
CA LEU A 75 -8.99 -2.34 8.42
C LEU A 75 -9.26 -2.16 9.91
N ALA A 76 -8.31 -2.49 10.79
CA ALA A 76 -8.50 -2.31 12.22
C ALA A 76 -8.68 -0.82 12.55
N ILE A 77 -9.81 -0.47 13.16
CA ILE A 77 -10.10 0.88 13.64
C ILE A 77 -9.25 1.13 14.89
N ARG A 78 -8.41 2.17 14.89
CA ARG A 78 -7.39 2.41 15.93
C ARG A 78 -8.00 2.73 17.29
N ASP A 79 -9.14 3.43 17.31
CA ASP A 79 -9.86 3.80 18.53
C ASP A 79 -10.74 2.65 19.08
N ASN A 80 -10.92 1.58 18.31
CA ASN A 80 -11.67 0.40 18.77
C ASN A 80 -10.74 -0.58 19.49
N LYS A 81 -10.87 -0.65 20.83
CA LYS A 81 -10.03 -1.50 21.67
C LYS A 81 -10.16 -3.00 21.32
N GLU A 82 -11.33 -3.45 20.91
CA GLU A 82 -11.56 -4.86 20.54
C GLU A 82 -10.85 -5.19 19.23
N HIS A 83 -10.89 -4.29 18.22
CA HIS A 83 -10.13 -4.45 17.00
C HIS A 83 -8.62 -4.52 17.27
N MET A 84 -8.11 -3.59 18.08
CA MET A 84 -6.69 -3.54 18.40
C MET A 84 -6.23 -4.76 19.22
N ALA A 85 -7.03 -5.23 20.17
CA ALA A 85 -6.76 -6.45 20.90
C ALA A 85 -6.75 -7.67 19.98
N LYS A 86 -7.72 -7.75 19.04
CA LYS A 86 -7.83 -8.88 18.13
C LYS A 86 -6.64 -8.97 17.16
N ILE A 87 -6.22 -7.86 16.56
CA ILE A 87 -5.04 -7.90 15.68
C ILE A 87 -3.76 -8.21 16.43
N ALA A 88 -3.63 -7.74 17.69
CA ALA A 88 -2.51 -8.09 18.55
C ALA A 88 -2.47 -9.57 18.90
N GLU A 89 -3.63 -10.19 19.24
CA GLU A 89 -3.78 -11.63 19.45
C GLU A 89 -3.34 -12.45 18.23
N LEU A 90 -3.65 -11.93 17.03
CA LEU A 90 -3.29 -12.57 15.76
C LEU A 90 -1.84 -12.28 15.31
N GLY A 91 -1.07 -11.53 16.10
CA GLY A 91 0.30 -11.13 15.73
C GLY A 91 0.35 -10.15 14.57
N VAL A 92 -0.76 -9.48 14.24
CA VAL A 92 -0.84 -8.51 13.15
C VAL A 92 -0.58 -7.11 13.65
N ALA A 93 0.34 -6.40 13.02
CA ALA A 93 0.59 -5.00 13.30
C ALA A 93 -0.20 -4.09 12.35
N PRO A 94 -0.63 -2.90 12.80
CA PRO A 94 -1.31 -1.91 11.99
C PRO A 94 -0.49 -1.48 10.77
N ILE A 95 -1.19 -1.12 9.67
CA ILE A 95 -0.63 -0.47 8.48
C ILE A 95 -1.25 0.92 8.39
N ASP A 96 -0.42 1.98 8.40
CA ASP A 96 -0.84 3.36 8.57
C ASP A 96 -0.91 4.13 7.23
N LEU A 97 -0.23 3.61 6.20
CA LEU A 97 -0.22 4.16 4.86
C LEU A 97 -0.25 3.04 3.82
N VAL A 98 -1.11 3.18 2.82
CA VAL A 98 -1.18 2.31 1.64
C VAL A 98 -0.98 3.16 0.40
N CYS A 99 0.10 2.92 -0.34
CA CYS A 99 0.40 3.57 -1.61
C CYS A 99 0.39 2.54 -2.73
N VAL A 100 -0.63 2.60 -3.56
CA VAL A 100 -0.84 1.66 -4.67
C VAL A 100 -1.39 2.42 -5.87
N ASN A 101 -0.71 2.32 -7.01
CA ASN A 101 -1.31 2.64 -8.29
C ASN A 101 -1.43 1.39 -9.14
N LEU A 102 -2.45 1.35 -9.98
CA LEU A 102 -2.86 0.17 -10.69
C LEU A 102 -2.18 0.07 -12.07
N TYR A 103 -2.22 -1.12 -12.65
CA TYR A 103 -1.84 -1.32 -14.04
C TYR A 103 -2.73 -0.48 -14.97
N PRO A 104 -2.17 0.11 -16.05
CA PRO A 104 -2.94 0.86 -17.02
C PRO A 104 -3.71 -0.09 -17.95
N PHE A 105 -4.72 -0.77 -17.40
CA PHE A 105 -5.49 -1.81 -18.09
C PHE A 105 -6.06 -1.33 -19.44
N PHE A 106 -6.65 -0.15 -19.47
CA PHE A 106 -7.25 0.40 -20.70
C PHE A 106 -6.22 0.66 -21.80
N GLU A 107 -5.02 1.13 -21.43
CA GLU A 107 -3.92 1.33 -22.38
C GLU A 107 -3.45 -0.02 -22.97
N LYS A 108 -3.41 -1.07 -22.15
CA LYS A 108 -3.04 -2.42 -22.58
C LYS A 108 -4.08 -3.03 -23.52
N VAL A 109 -5.36 -2.82 -23.25
CA VAL A 109 -6.46 -3.20 -24.15
C VAL A 109 -6.31 -2.48 -25.50
N GLN A 110 -6.04 -1.17 -25.50
CA GLN A 110 -5.88 -0.38 -26.72
C GLN A 110 -4.60 -0.75 -27.50
N ALA A 111 -3.58 -1.27 -26.84
CA ALA A 111 -2.34 -1.72 -27.48
C ALA A 111 -2.50 -3.00 -28.32
N GLY A 112 -3.68 -3.62 -28.34
CA GLY A 112 -4.00 -4.76 -29.20
C GLY A 112 -3.33 -6.07 -28.74
N LEU A 113 -3.10 -6.22 -27.43
CA LEU A 113 -2.62 -7.49 -26.84
C LEU A 113 -3.64 -8.61 -27.09
N LYS A 114 -3.16 -9.84 -27.09
CA LYS A 114 -4.05 -11.01 -27.13
C LYS A 114 -4.93 -11.04 -25.88
N PHE A 115 -6.10 -11.66 -26.01
CA PHE A 115 -7.07 -11.72 -24.90
C PHE A 115 -6.47 -12.31 -23.63
N GLU A 116 -5.74 -13.42 -23.74
CA GLU A 116 -5.09 -14.09 -22.60
C GLU A 116 -4.05 -13.21 -21.92
N GLU A 117 -3.27 -12.44 -22.69
CA GLU A 117 -2.30 -11.49 -22.18
C GLU A 117 -2.98 -10.30 -21.49
N THR A 118 -4.10 -9.85 -22.04
CA THR A 118 -4.87 -8.73 -21.47
C THR A 118 -5.49 -9.11 -20.12
N VAL A 119 -6.00 -10.33 -19.97
CA VAL A 119 -6.57 -10.83 -18.71
C VAL A 119 -5.55 -10.79 -17.55
N GLU A 120 -4.26 -10.99 -17.82
CA GLU A 120 -3.21 -10.93 -16.79
C GLU A 120 -3.01 -9.52 -16.21
N PHE A 121 -3.50 -8.47 -16.87
CA PHE A 121 -3.48 -7.10 -16.35
C PHE A 121 -4.67 -6.76 -15.44
N ILE A 122 -5.57 -7.69 -15.18
CA ILE A 122 -6.63 -7.51 -14.19
C ILE A 122 -6.01 -7.62 -12.79
N ASP A 123 -5.79 -6.46 -12.16
CA ASP A 123 -5.22 -6.41 -10.81
C ASP A 123 -6.30 -6.73 -9.77
N ILE A 124 -6.05 -7.73 -8.94
CA ILE A 124 -6.93 -8.12 -7.83
C ILE A 124 -6.43 -7.52 -6.52
N GLY A 125 -5.13 -7.62 -6.25
CA GLY A 125 -4.54 -7.22 -4.98
C GLY A 125 -4.53 -5.71 -4.77
N GLY A 126 -4.18 -4.93 -5.79
CA GLY A 126 -4.15 -3.47 -5.73
C GLY A 126 -5.50 -2.87 -5.36
N PRO A 127 -6.58 -3.14 -6.12
CA PRO A 127 -7.92 -2.63 -5.82
C PRO A 127 -8.41 -3.02 -4.43
N THR A 128 -8.15 -4.24 -3.95
CA THR A 128 -8.58 -4.66 -2.61
C THR A 128 -7.86 -3.89 -1.51
N MET A 129 -6.56 -3.64 -1.67
CA MET A 129 -5.78 -2.86 -0.70
C MET A 129 -6.24 -1.40 -0.62
N ILE A 130 -6.38 -0.71 -1.76
CA ILE A 130 -6.80 0.71 -1.76
C ILE A 130 -8.23 0.86 -1.26
N ARG A 131 -9.15 -0.04 -1.60
CA ARG A 131 -10.52 -0.02 -1.08
C ARG A 131 -10.58 -0.26 0.43
N ALA A 132 -9.75 -1.17 0.97
CA ALA A 132 -9.63 -1.38 2.40
C ALA A 132 -9.12 -0.11 3.11
N ALA A 133 -8.06 0.50 2.57
CA ALA A 133 -7.50 1.74 3.10
C ALA A 133 -8.48 2.92 3.02
N ALA A 134 -9.18 3.08 1.89
CA ALA A 134 -10.21 4.11 1.75
C ALA A 134 -11.38 3.91 2.73
N LYS A 135 -11.81 2.67 3.00
CA LYS A 135 -12.81 2.37 4.01
C LYS A 135 -12.38 2.81 5.42
N ASN A 136 -11.08 2.75 5.71
CA ASN A 136 -10.51 3.13 7.00
C ASN A 136 -9.65 4.41 6.90
N PHE A 137 -10.03 5.36 6.05
CA PHE A 137 -9.24 6.57 5.76
C PHE A 137 -9.00 7.47 6.99
N GLN A 138 -9.79 7.34 8.04
CA GLN A 138 -9.58 8.05 9.29
C GLN A 138 -8.26 7.64 9.96
N ASP A 139 -7.89 6.38 9.85
CA ASP A 139 -6.69 5.81 10.46
C ASP A 139 -5.56 5.55 9.47
N VAL A 140 -5.89 5.35 8.18
CA VAL A 140 -4.96 4.96 7.13
C VAL A 140 -4.92 5.99 6.01
N ILE A 141 -3.72 6.42 5.63
CA ILE A 141 -3.51 7.27 4.46
C ILE A 141 -3.53 6.39 3.22
N VAL A 142 -4.39 6.68 2.25
CA VAL A 142 -4.41 5.97 0.96
C VAL A 142 -3.92 6.88 -0.16
N LEU A 143 -2.93 6.41 -0.92
CA LEU A 143 -2.32 7.13 -2.04
C LEU A 143 -2.45 6.30 -3.31
N THR A 144 -3.05 6.87 -4.34
CA THR A 144 -3.22 6.24 -5.66
C THR A 144 -2.58 7.04 -6.79
N ASP A 145 -2.18 8.29 -6.50
CA ASP A 145 -1.70 9.26 -7.47
C ASP A 145 -0.37 9.87 -6.99
N PRO A 146 0.72 9.81 -7.77
CA PRO A 146 1.98 10.44 -7.43
C PRO A 146 1.88 11.94 -7.12
N ALA A 147 0.92 12.66 -7.71
CA ALA A 147 0.70 14.08 -7.46
C ALA A 147 0.36 14.41 -5.99
N ASP A 148 -0.11 13.43 -5.21
CA ASP A 148 -0.47 13.62 -3.80
C ASP A 148 0.70 13.35 -2.83
N TYR A 149 1.85 12.84 -3.31
CA TYR A 149 2.96 12.45 -2.42
C TYR A 149 3.57 13.64 -1.69
N ALA A 150 3.83 14.74 -2.39
CA ALA A 150 4.46 15.92 -1.79
C ALA A 150 3.61 16.54 -0.67
N GLU A 151 2.30 16.67 -0.89
CA GLU A 151 1.37 17.18 0.13
C GLU A 151 1.27 16.22 1.33
N THR A 152 1.26 14.91 1.07
CA THR A 152 1.28 13.90 2.13
C THR A 152 2.56 13.96 2.98
N ILE A 153 3.72 14.07 2.35
CA ILE A 153 5.02 14.23 3.03
C ILE A 153 5.00 15.49 3.89
N SER A 154 4.49 16.59 3.35
CA SER A 154 4.38 17.85 4.10
C SER A 154 3.49 17.71 5.34
N GLY A 155 2.32 17.06 5.21
CA GLY A 155 1.45 16.77 6.35
C GLY A 155 2.09 15.86 7.39
N LEU A 156 2.80 14.83 6.96
CA LEU A 156 3.51 13.92 7.85
C LEU A 156 4.65 14.64 8.61
N LYS A 157 5.40 15.53 7.94
CA LYS A 157 6.43 16.39 8.58
C LYS A 157 5.82 17.34 9.60
N ALA A 158 4.63 17.85 9.36
CA ALA A 158 3.88 18.69 10.29
C ALA A 158 3.24 17.91 11.47
N GLY A 159 3.41 16.58 11.49
CA GLY A 159 2.89 15.70 12.54
C GLY A 159 1.48 15.17 12.29
N ASN A 160 0.76 15.67 11.30
CA ASN A 160 -0.57 15.19 10.95
C ASN A 160 -0.92 15.45 9.47
N VAL A 161 -1.54 14.47 8.84
CA VAL A 161 -2.21 14.63 7.55
C VAL A 161 -3.67 15.00 7.83
N PRO A 162 -4.15 16.19 7.43
CA PRO A 162 -5.48 16.67 7.75
C PRO A 162 -6.60 15.72 7.33
N PHE A 163 -7.67 15.63 8.14
CA PHE A 163 -8.81 14.76 7.86
C PHE A 163 -9.42 15.01 6.47
N GLU A 164 -9.62 16.29 6.10
CA GLU A 164 -10.19 16.66 4.81
C GLU A 164 -9.30 16.20 3.63
N PHE A 165 -7.98 16.25 3.81
CA PHE A 165 -7.07 15.76 2.79
C PHE A 165 -7.12 14.21 2.71
N ARG A 166 -7.15 13.51 3.85
CA ARG A 166 -7.36 12.04 3.86
C ARG A 166 -8.67 11.65 3.18
N ARG A 167 -9.76 12.41 3.44
CA ARG A 167 -11.06 12.20 2.80
C ARG A 167 -10.98 12.40 1.28
N LYS A 168 -10.28 13.45 0.83
CA LYS A 168 -10.00 13.70 -0.60
C LYS A 168 -9.24 12.54 -1.24
N LEU A 169 -8.19 12.04 -0.58
CA LEU A 169 -7.42 10.88 -1.05
C LEU A 169 -8.28 9.62 -1.17
N ALA A 170 -9.12 9.34 -0.17
CA ALA A 170 -10.03 8.20 -0.20
C ALA A 170 -11.10 8.33 -1.31
N GLY A 171 -11.49 9.54 -1.65
CA GLY A 171 -12.42 9.81 -2.76
C GLY A 171 -11.84 9.58 -4.16
N LYS A 172 -10.51 9.40 -4.29
CA LYS A 172 -9.84 9.04 -5.56
C LYS A 172 -9.84 7.53 -5.82
N VAL A 173 -10.20 6.71 -4.83
CA VAL A 173 -10.25 5.24 -4.91
C VAL A 173 -11.56 4.76 -5.50
#